data_0663600708e9041dac11f9795b794fb8
#
_entry.id   0663600708e9041dac11f9795b794fb8
#
_cell.length_a   1.000
_cell.length_b   1.000
_cell.length_c   1.000
_cell.angle_alpha   90.00
_cell.angle_beta   90.00
_cell.angle_gamma   90.00
#
_symmetry.space_group_name_H-M   'P 1'
#
loop_
_entity.id
_entity.type
_entity.pdbx_description
1 polymer ?
#
loop_
_entity_poly.entity_id
_entity_poly.type
_entity_poly.pdbx_seq_one_letter_code
_entity_poly.pdbx_strand_id
1 'polypeptide(L)'
;MLVVFTSYPIGFVLAGVAILFGLIGSLTGVFSLVEFFLFTSRIWFIADNLQIIAVPLFVFMGVMLERAEIAKDLLETLQILLRRVPGGMAMAVTVMSTVFAAITGIIGATVVIMTLIALPPMLKAGYRPELALGTIAASSTLGILIPPSILLVFLAELLPMSIGTLFAAALYPGLLLSALYLIYIGGYSFAVPAAVPSLTRTTTTMGATQIIAIIVRGVLPPVALIGMVMGSILTGFVTITESASVGAAGALLLAATRGKLTWHNLQESLHRSAMMIGMIFFLFVGATCFSYVFRVLGGDDLILALVDNSGVGSWGILLIA
;
A
#
# COMPACT_ATOMS: atom_id res chain seq x y z
N MET A 1 12.35 -11.90 17.83
CA MET A 1 10.90 -11.56 17.86
C MET A 1 10.53 -10.65 19.03
N LEU A 2 10.82 -10.99 20.31
CA LEU A 2 10.41 -10.13 21.45
C LEU A 2 10.94 -8.68 21.39
N VAL A 3 12.15 -8.48 20.86
CA VAL A 3 12.76 -7.13 20.75
C VAL A 3 12.01 -6.21 19.76
N VAL A 4 11.25 -6.76 18.80
CA VAL A 4 10.42 -5.97 17.87
C VAL A 4 9.32 -5.21 18.61
N PHE A 5 8.88 -5.68 19.77
CA PHE A 5 7.85 -5.02 20.58
C PHE A 5 8.38 -3.88 21.48
N THR A 6 9.67 -3.54 21.39
CA THR A 6 10.30 -2.53 22.25
C THR A 6 10.14 -1.08 21.75
N SER A 7 9.29 -0.82 20.74
CA SER A 7 9.03 0.50 20.15
C SER A 7 10.23 1.15 19.43
N TYR A 8 11.35 0.46 19.29
CA TYR A 8 12.45 0.94 18.45
C TYR A 8 12.13 0.71 16.96
N PRO A 9 12.67 1.54 16.04
CA PRO A 9 12.50 1.32 14.62
C PRO A 9 12.97 -0.09 14.22
N ILE A 10 12.10 -0.83 13.53
CA ILE A 10 12.29 -2.27 13.23
C ILE A 10 13.61 -2.55 12.50
N GLY A 11 14.06 -1.64 11.63
CA GLY A 11 15.34 -1.78 10.92
C GLY A 11 16.54 -1.85 11.87
N PHE A 12 16.56 -1.02 12.94
CA PHE A 12 17.62 -1.08 13.98
C PHE A 12 17.52 -2.36 14.79
N VAL A 13 16.31 -2.80 15.11
CA VAL A 13 16.09 -4.04 15.86
C VAL A 13 16.63 -5.24 15.10
N LEU A 14 16.27 -5.35 13.80
CA LEU A 14 16.71 -6.47 12.96
C LEU A 14 18.22 -6.45 12.75
N ALA A 15 18.80 -5.29 12.45
CA ALA A 15 20.25 -5.14 12.30
C ALA A 15 20.99 -5.44 13.62
N GLY A 16 20.49 -4.92 14.76
CA GLY A 16 21.06 -5.15 16.08
C GLY A 16 21.02 -6.62 16.49
N VAL A 17 19.90 -7.29 16.25
CA VAL A 17 19.75 -8.74 16.47
C VAL A 17 20.71 -9.53 15.59
N ALA A 18 20.85 -9.15 14.30
CA ALA A 18 21.81 -9.79 13.39
C ALA A 18 23.23 -9.67 13.91
N ILE A 19 23.65 -8.48 14.34
CA ILE A 19 25.00 -8.26 14.90
C ILE A 19 25.20 -9.09 16.19
N LEU A 20 24.24 -9.06 17.11
CA LEU A 20 24.34 -9.83 18.37
C LEU A 20 24.48 -11.33 18.12
N PHE A 21 23.61 -11.90 17.29
CA PHE A 21 23.66 -13.34 16.98
C PHE A 21 24.89 -13.71 16.13
N GLY A 22 25.32 -12.83 15.24
CA GLY A 22 26.57 -13.00 14.49
C GLY A 22 27.80 -13.04 15.42
N LEU A 23 27.86 -12.17 16.44
CA LEU A 23 28.91 -12.18 17.46
C LEU A 23 28.86 -13.45 18.29
N ILE A 24 27.69 -13.88 18.74
CA ILE A 24 27.52 -15.16 19.49
C ILE A 24 27.94 -16.33 18.59
N GLY A 25 27.52 -16.34 17.32
CA GLY A 25 27.93 -17.36 16.34
C GLY A 25 29.43 -17.41 16.10
N SER A 26 30.09 -16.25 16.18
CA SER A 26 31.57 -16.17 16.07
C SER A 26 32.27 -16.81 17.27
N LEU A 27 31.70 -16.66 18.46
CA LEU A 27 32.24 -17.31 19.67
C LEU A 27 32.10 -18.84 19.64
N THR A 28 31.06 -19.33 18.95
CA THR A 28 30.83 -20.79 18.77
C THR A 28 31.55 -21.37 17.54
N GLY A 29 32.22 -20.53 16.74
CA GLY A 29 32.93 -20.93 15.52
C GLY A 29 32.04 -21.21 14.30
N VAL A 30 30.73 -20.96 14.38
CA VAL A 30 29.78 -21.18 13.30
C VAL A 30 29.75 -19.99 12.35
N PHE A 31 30.03 -18.78 12.84
CA PHE A 31 30.02 -17.54 12.07
C PHE A 31 31.41 -16.89 12.08
N SER A 32 31.93 -16.51 10.93
CA SER A 32 33.20 -15.80 10.82
C SER A 32 33.00 -14.29 10.88
N LEU A 33 33.82 -13.57 11.67
CA LEU A 33 33.77 -12.08 11.70
C LEU A 33 33.98 -11.45 10.32
N VAL A 34 34.70 -12.13 9.42
CA VAL A 34 34.88 -11.67 8.04
C VAL A 34 33.56 -11.62 7.27
N GLU A 35 32.58 -12.41 7.66
CA GLU A 35 31.27 -12.45 7.02
C GLU A 35 30.46 -11.15 7.24
N PHE A 36 30.79 -10.35 8.27
CA PHE A 36 30.19 -9.01 8.39
C PHE A 36 30.52 -8.08 7.23
N PHE A 37 31.65 -8.28 6.55
CA PHE A 37 31.98 -7.53 5.32
C PHE A 37 30.98 -7.81 4.18
N LEU A 38 30.34 -8.97 4.18
CA LEU A 38 29.32 -9.31 3.19
C LEU A 38 28.04 -8.47 3.38
N PHE A 39 27.81 -7.88 4.55
CA PHE A 39 26.72 -6.91 4.74
C PHE A 39 26.88 -5.71 3.78
N THR A 40 28.09 -5.19 3.64
CA THR A 40 28.37 -4.08 2.74
C THR A 40 28.05 -4.44 1.29
N SER A 41 28.47 -5.63 0.84
CA SER A 41 28.16 -6.11 -0.52
C SER A 41 26.65 -6.29 -0.75
N ARG A 42 25.92 -6.78 0.26
CA ARG A 42 24.46 -6.95 0.18
C ARG A 42 23.72 -5.62 0.17
N ILE A 43 24.16 -4.66 0.98
CA ILE A 43 23.61 -3.29 0.97
C ILE A 43 23.85 -2.64 -0.39
N TRP A 44 25.06 -2.82 -0.96
CA TRP A 44 25.39 -2.33 -2.29
C TRP A 44 24.50 -2.96 -3.37
N PHE A 45 24.25 -4.25 -3.30
CA PHE A 45 23.36 -4.96 -4.22
C PHE A 45 21.92 -4.40 -4.18
N ILE A 46 21.42 -4.05 -2.98
CA ILE A 46 20.12 -3.41 -2.83
C ILE A 46 20.11 -2.02 -3.49
N ALA A 47 21.18 -1.24 -3.29
CA ALA A 47 21.29 0.11 -3.83
C ALA A 47 21.46 0.14 -5.36
N ASP A 48 22.10 -0.87 -5.92
CA ASP A 48 22.36 -1.00 -7.37
C ASP A 48 21.21 -1.67 -8.14
N ASN A 49 20.18 -2.15 -7.44
CA ASN A 49 19.06 -2.83 -8.06
C ASN A 49 18.09 -1.84 -8.72
N LEU A 50 18.08 -1.84 -10.07
CA LEU A 50 17.23 -0.96 -10.88
C LEU A 50 15.73 -1.13 -10.60
N GLN A 51 15.28 -2.32 -10.20
CA GLN A 51 13.86 -2.58 -9.92
C GLN A 51 13.42 -1.86 -8.64
N ILE A 52 14.32 -1.73 -7.67
CA ILE A 52 14.06 -1.03 -6.40
C ILE A 52 13.95 0.49 -6.62
N ILE A 53 14.56 1.04 -7.68
CA ILE A 53 14.43 2.47 -8.06
C ILE A 53 12.96 2.84 -8.38
N ALA A 54 12.12 1.89 -8.77
CA ALA A 54 10.70 2.14 -8.97
C ALA A 54 10.00 2.57 -7.67
N VAL A 55 10.47 2.11 -6.49
CA VAL A 55 9.86 2.42 -5.18
C VAL A 55 9.87 3.92 -4.88
N PRO A 56 11.00 4.65 -4.96
CA PRO A 56 11.03 6.11 -4.84
C PRO A 56 10.03 6.83 -5.73
N LEU A 57 9.91 6.40 -6.98
CA LEU A 57 9.02 7.02 -7.96
C LEU A 57 7.54 6.78 -7.62
N PHE A 58 7.17 5.57 -7.20
CA PHE A 58 5.81 5.27 -6.75
C PHE A 58 5.46 6.00 -5.45
N VAL A 59 6.39 6.07 -4.48
CA VAL A 59 6.18 6.86 -3.25
C VAL A 59 5.95 8.32 -3.58
N PHE A 60 6.79 8.90 -4.45
CA PHE A 60 6.64 10.28 -4.88
C PHE A 60 5.31 10.51 -5.62
N MET A 61 4.94 9.61 -6.53
CA MET A 61 3.65 9.64 -7.21
C MET A 61 2.51 9.71 -6.19
N GLY A 62 2.53 8.82 -5.18
CA GLY A 62 1.50 8.74 -4.14
C GLY A 62 1.39 10.03 -3.32
N VAL A 63 2.52 10.52 -2.82
CA VAL A 63 2.57 11.77 -2.01
C VAL A 63 2.15 12.98 -2.83
N MET A 64 2.54 13.06 -4.12
CA MET A 64 2.17 14.17 -4.98
C MET A 64 0.67 14.18 -5.29
N LEU A 65 0.06 13.03 -5.55
CA LEU A 65 -1.40 12.90 -5.76
C LEU A 65 -2.19 13.23 -4.48
N GLU A 66 -1.65 12.88 -3.30
CA GLU A 66 -2.23 13.28 -2.01
C GLU A 66 -2.23 14.82 -1.87
N ARG A 67 -1.09 15.47 -2.14
CA ARG A 67 -0.95 16.93 -2.05
C ARG A 67 -1.77 17.68 -3.10
N ALA A 68 -2.03 17.07 -4.23
CA ALA A 68 -2.92 17.62 -5.25
C ALA A 68 -4.41 17.56 -4.86
N GLU A 69 -4.75 17.12 -3.65
CA GLU A 69 -6.12 16.99 -3.11
C GLU A 69 -7.03 16.07 -3.96
N ILE A 70 -6.42 15.18 -4.77
CA ILE A 70 -7.14 14.28 -5.67
C ILE A 70 -8.03 13.32 -4.89
N ALA A 71 -7.59 12.91 -3.69
CA ALA A 71 -8.36 12.09 -2.78
C ALA A 71 -9.71 12.71 -2.42
N LYS A 72 -9.69 13.98 -2.06
CA LYS A 72 -10.89 14.72 -1.64
C LYS A 72 -11.89 14.83 -2.79
N ASP A 73 -11.42 15.23 -3.99
CA ASP A 73 -12.28 15.36 -5.17
C ASP A 73 -12.88 14.02 -5.59
N LEU A 74 -12.09 12.94 -5.49
CA LEU A 74 -12.56 11.59 -5.77
C LEU A 74 -13.67 11.19 -4.81
N LEU A 75 -13.48 11.42 -3.48
CA LEU A 75 -14.49 11.12 -2.48
C LEU A 75 -15.78 11.91 -2.70
N GLU A 76 -15.68 13.22 -2.93
CA GLU A 76 -16.84 14.08 -3.19
C GLU A 76 -17.60 13.61 -4.43
N THR A 77 -16.88 13.25 -5.50
CA THR A 77 -17.48 12.72 -6.72
C THR A 77 -18.22 11.41 -6.48
N LEU A 78 -17.58 10.47 -5.78
CA LEU A 78 -18.17 9.16 -5.45
C LEU A 78 -19.37 9.29 -4.52
N GLN A 79 -19.33 10.21 -3.55
CA GLN A 79 -20.48 10.52 -2.68
C GLN A 79 -21.69 11.01 -3.48
N ILE A 80 -21.47 11.87 -4.48
CA ILE A 80 -22.54 12.35 -5.36
C ILE A 80 -23.14 11.20 -6.17
N LEU A 81 -22.30 10.34 -6.72
CA LEU A 81 -22.73 9.20 -7.54
C LEU A 81 -23.51 8.16 -6.72
N LEU A 82 -23.04 7.86 -5.52
CA LEU A 82 -23.60 6.82 -4.64
C LEU A 82 -24.67 7.35 -3.65
N ARG A 83 -25.03 8.64 -3.71
CA ARG A 83 -25.95 9.29 -2.78
C ARG A 83 -27.34 8.63 -2.69
N ARG A 84 -27.75 7.88 -3.73
CA ARG A 84 -29.04 7.20 -3.81
C ARG A 84 -29.00 5.76 -3.26
N VAL A 85 -27.81 5.27 -2.94
CA VAL A 85 -27.60 3.90 -2.47
C VAL A 85 -27.52 3.91 -0.94
N PRO A 86 -28.25 3.03 -0.22
CA PRO A 86 -28.08 2.87 1.21
C PRO A 86 -26.61 2.53 1.53
N GLY A 87 -26.01 3.24 2.49
CA GLY A 87 -24.57 3.08 2.75
C GLY A 87 -23.63 3.68 1.68
N GLY A 88 -24.17 4.46 0.74
CA GLY A 88 -23.43 4.97 -0.42
C GLY A 88 -22.15 5.73 -0.05
N MET A 89 -22.13 6.44 1.08
CA MET A 89 -20.91 7.13 1.51
C MET A 89 -19.83 6.14 1.99
N ALA A 90 -20.21 5.06 2.71
CA ALA A 90 -19.26 4.02 3.10
C ALA A 90 -18.73 3.26 1.86
N MET A 91 -19.61 2.99 0.88
CA MET A 91 -19.19 2.44 -0.42
C MET A 91 -18.26 3.39 -1.18
N ALA A 92 -18.54 4.71 -1.17
CA ALA A 92 -17.66 5.71 -1.77
C ALA A 92 -16.27 5.72 -1.13
N VAL A 93 -16.20 5.60 0.19
CA VAL A 93 -14.93 5.47 0.93
C VAL A 93 -14.20 4.20 0.53
N THR A 94 -14.87 3.07 0.39
CA THR A 94 -14.26 1.81 -0.04
C THR A 94 -13.70 1.90 -1.46
N VAL A 95 -14.46 2.43 -2.42
CA VAL A 95 -13.98 2.64 -3.81
C VAL A 95 -12.81 3.61 -3.84
N MET A 96 -12.91 4.73 -3.11
CA MET A 96 -11.83 5.69 -3.01
C MET A 96 -10.57 5.03 -2.41
N SER A 97 -10.72 4.27 -1.32
CA SER A 97 -9.60 3.55 -0.70
C SER A 97 -8.98 2.54 -1.67
N THR A 98 -9.77 1.85 -2.47
CA THR A 98 -9.30 0.93 -3.52
C THR A 98 -8.41 1.64 -4.53
N VAL A 99 -8.83 2.81 -5.02
CA VAL A 99 -8.05 3.64 -5.96
C VAL A 99 -6.81 4.20 -5.27
N PHE A 100 -6.96 4.72 -4.04
CA PHE A 100 -5.83 5.28 -3.29
C PHE A 100 -4.84 4.22 -2.80
N ALA A 101 -5.31 3.03 -2.54
CA ALA A 101 -4.50 1.86 -2.24
C ALA A 101 -3.43 1.62 -3.31
N ALA A 102 -3.86 1.64 -4.58
CA ALA A 102 -2.97 1.52 -5.74
C ALA A 102 -1.97 2.69 -5.88
N ILE A 103 -2.24 3.83 -5.24
CA ILE A 103 -1.39 5.02 -5.34
C ILE A 103 -0.33 5.04 -4.24
N THR A 104 -0.71 4.73 -3.00
CA THR A 104 0.14 4.94 -1.82
C THR A 104 0.98 3.72 -1.46
N GLY A 105 0.46 2.52 -1.65
CA GLY A 105 1.14 1.27 -1.30
C GLY A 105 1.52 1.13 0.20
N ILE A 106 1.10 2.04 1.07
CA ILE A 106 1.43 2.09 2.50
C ILE A 106 0.16 2.18 3.34
N ILE A 107 -0.17 1.14 4.12
CA ILE A 107 -1.40 1.07 4.92
C ILE A 107 -1.51 2.24 5.91
N GLY A 108 -0.47 2.47 6.72
CA GLY A 108 -0.52 3.45 7.80
C GLY A 108 -0.84 4.86 7.29
N ALA A 109 -0.21 5.28 6.20
CA ALA A 109 -0.49 6.57 5.56
C ALA A 109 -1.94 6.62 5.05
N THR A 110 -2.39 5.57 4.37
CA THR A 110 -3.76 5.49 3.82
C THR A 110 -4.81 5.55 4.92
N VAL A 111 -4.65 4.80 6.02
CA VAL A 111 -5.58 4.86 7.17
C VAL A 111 -5.68 6.26 7.73
N VAL A 112 -4.55 6.94 7.95
CA VAL A 112 -4.54 8.32 8.49
C VAL A 112 -5.24 9.29 7.54
N ILE A 113 -4.90 9.26 6.25
CA ILE A 113 -5.51 10.14 5.25
C ILE A 113 -7.01 9.88 5.14
N MET A 114 -7.42 8.62 5.03
CA MET A 114 -8.84 8.26 4.94
C MET A 114 -9.60 8.66 6.20
N THR A 115 -9.00 8.51 7.39
CA THR A 115 -9.61 8.94 8.64
C THR A 115 -9.82 10.45 8.66
N LEU A 116 -8.83 11.23 8.24
CA LEU A 116 -8.94 12.69 8.23
C LEU A 116 -9.96 13.21 7.20
N ILE A 117 -10.06 12.57 6.04
CA ILE A 117 -10.92 13.02 4.94
C ILE A 117 -12.34 12.44 5.05
N ALA A 118 -12.48 11.15 5.37
CA ALA A 118 -13.75 10.44 5.28
C ALA A 118 -14.52 10.34 6.61
N LEU A 119 -13.82 10.22 7.75
CA LEU A 119 -14.49 10.02 9.03
C LEU A 119 -15.37 11.22 9.46
N PRO A 120 -14.90 12.49 9.40
CA PRO A 120 -15.74 13.63 9.83
C PRO A 120 -17.03 13.76 9.03
N PRO A 121 -17.04 13.67 7.69
CA PRO A 121 -18.28 13.73 6.92
C PRO A 121 -19.19 12.50 7.15
N MET A 122 -18.63 11.29 7.38
CA MET A 122 -19.44 10.11 7.72
C MET A 122 -20.18 10.29 9.04
N LEU A 123 -19.49 10.75 10.09
CA LEU A 123 -20.12 11.01 11.39
C LEU A 123 -21.16 12.14 11.32
N LYS A 124 -20.86 13.22 10.60
CA LYS A 124 -21.82 14.31 10.36
C LYS A 124 -23.06 13.85 9.59
N ALA A 125 -22.91 12.91 8.69
CA ALA A 125 -24.03 12.31 7.95
C ALA A 125 -24.88 11.37 8.81
N GLY A 126 -24.44 10.99 10.02
CA GLY A 126 -25.17 10.11 10.93
C GLY A 126 -24.86 8.63 10.79
N TYR A 127 -23.72 8.27 10.19
CA TYR A 127 -23.23 6.88 10.22
C TYR A 127 -22.84 6.47 11.63
N ARG A 128 -23.14 5.22 12.01
CA ARG A 128 -22.63 4.66 13.26
C ARG A 128 -21.11 4.67 13.25
N PRO A 129 -20.44 5.08 14.35
CA PRO A 129 -18.98 5.15 14.42
C PRO A 129 -18.28 3.83 14.08
N GLU A 130 -18.88 2.69 14.49
CA GLU A 130 -18.33 1.36 14.26
C GLU A 130 -18.27 1.04 12.76
N LEU A 131 -19.33 1.39 12.01
CA LEU A 131 -19.37 1.18 10.57
C LEU A 131 -18.39 2.12 9.85
N ALA A 132 -18.32 3.39 10.27
CA ALA A 132 -17.41 4.36 9.66
C ALA A 132 -15.94 3.97 9.86
N LEU A 133 -15.55 3.67 11.10
CA LEU A 133 -14.18 3.27 11.44
C LEU A 133 -13.83 1.91 10.83
N GLY A 134 -14.74 0.93 10.90
CA GLY A 134 -14.55 -0.38 10.30
C GLY A 134 -14.35 -0.30 8.77
N THR A 135 -15.15 0.52 8.08
CA THR A 135 -15.01 0.75 6.64
C THR A 135 -13.64 1.34 6.30
N ILE A 136 -13.23 2.39 7.02
CA ILE A 136 -11.93 3.05 6.78
C ILE A 136 -10.79 2.08 7.07
N ALA A 137 -10.80 1.40 8.20
CA ALA A 137 -9.75 0.48 8.58
C ALA A 137 -9.63 -0.67 7.57
N ALA A 138 -10.74 -1.35 7.25
CA ALA A 138 -10.74 -2.47 6.33
C ALA A 138 -10.36 -2.07 4.90
N SER A 139 -10.94 -0.98 4.36
CA SER A 139 -10.65 -0.58 2.97
C SER A 139 -9.22 -0.05 2.78
N SER A 140 -8.61 0.54 3.83
CA SER A 140 -7.22 1.00 3.76
C SER A 140 -6.20 -0.13 3.67
N THR A 141 -6.54 -1.35 4.11
CA THR A 141 -5.65 -2.52 3.98
C THR A 141 -5.48 -2.98 2.53
N LEU A 142 -6.37 -2.59 1.62
CA LEU A 142 -6.25 -2.86 0.19
C LEU A 142 -4.96 -2.32 -0.43
N GLY A 143 -4.32 -1.33 0.22
CA GLY A 143 -3.05 -0.74 -0.22
C GLY A 143 -1.88 -1.71 -0.35
N ILE A 144 -1.92 -2.85 0.31
CA ILE A 144 -0.91 -3.89 0.14
C ILE A 144 -1.20 -4.76 -1.08
N LEU A 145 -2.48 -5.03 -1.35
CA LEU A 145 -2.92 -6.01 -2.34
C LEU A 145 -3.06 -5.43 -3.74
N ILE A 146 -3.48 -4.16 -3.85
CA ILE A 146 -3.74 -3.55 -5.17
C ILE A 146 -2.48 -2.89 -5.70
N PRO A 147 -1.92 -3.37 -6.83
CA PRO A 147 -0.74 -2.76 -7.44
C PRO A 147 -1.05 -1.33 -8.00
N PRO A 148 0.00 -0.48 -8.11
CA PRO A 148 1.39 -0.71 -7.71
C PRO A 148 1.59 -0.60 -6.19
N SER A 149 2.02 -1.68 -5.55
CA SER A 149 2.26 -1.75 -4.11
C SER A 149 3.75 -1.90 -3.83
N ILE A 150 4.27 -1.09 -2.94
CA ILE A 150 5.68 -1.11 -2.53
C ILE A 150 6.03 -2.46 -1.90
N LEU A 151 5.10 -3.03 -1.11
CA LEU A 151 5.30 -4.33 -0.48
C LEU A 151 5.46 -5.44 -1.52
N LEU A 152 4.68 -5.40 -2.60
CA LEU A 152 4.77 -6.39 -3.68
C LEU A 152 6.09 -6.28 -4.45
N VAL A 153 6.65 -5.08 -4.61
CA VAL A 153 7.98 -4.91 -5.21
C VAL A 153 9.05 -5.60 -4.36
N PHE A 154 9.03 -5.39 -3.04
CA PHE A 154 9.96 -6.06 -2.14
C PHE A 154 9.74 -7.58 -2.06
N LEU A 155 8.48 -8.01 -2.09
CA LEU A 155 8.16 -9.44 -2.08
C LEU A 155 8.68 -10.14 -3.35
N ALA A 156 8.60 -9.48 -4.50
CA ALA A 156 9.14 -10.00 -5.75
C ALA A 156 10.67 -10.14 -5.74
N GLU A 157 11.35 -9.26 -5.02
CA GLU A 157 12.81 -9.34 -4.82
C GLU A 157 13.20 -10.50 -3.89
N LEU A 158 12.40 -10.76 -2.87
CA LEU A 158 12.62 -11.88 -1.93
C LEU A 158 12.25 -13.23 -2.56
N LEU A 159 11.18 -13.26 -3.34
CA LEU A 159 10.77 -14.41 -4.13
C LEU A 159 11.37 -14.20 -5.53
N PRO A 160 12.16 -15.11 -6.10
CA PRO A 160 12.77 -14.92 -7.42
C PRO A 160 11.68 -14.94 -8.52
N MET A 161 10.82 -13.92 -8.50
CA MET A 161 9.65 -13.78 -9.38
C MET A 161 9.67 -12.42 -10.08
N SER A 162 9.10 -12.36 -11.29
CA SER A 162 8.86 -11.09 -11.97
C SER A 162 7.84 -10.24 -11.20
N ILE A 163 8.16 -8.96 -10.97
CA ILE A 163 7.24 -8.02 -10.31
C ILE A 163 5.93 -7.90 -11.11
N GLY A 164 5.99 -7.89 -12.45
CA GLY A 164 4.80 -7.86 -13.30
C GLY A 164 3.87 -9.05 -13.08
N THR A 165 4.43 -10.24 -12.95
CA THR A 165 3.66 -11.47 -12.64
C THR A 165 3.04 -11.38 -11.25
N LEU A 166 3.78 -10.88 -10.26
CA LEU A 166 3.26 -10.71 -8.90
C LEU A 166 2.16 -9.64 -8.84
N PHE A 167 2.32 -8.55 -9.57
CA PHE A 167 1.29 -7.52 -9.69
C PHE A 167 0.01 -8.07 -10.34
N ALA A 168 0.13 -8.83 -11.43
CA ALA A 168 -1.01 -9.50 -12.05
C ALA A 168 -1.72 -10.46 -11.10
N ALA A 169 -0.95 -11.26 -10.36
CA ALA A 169 -1.48 -12.21 -9.38
C ALA A 169 -2.20 -11.53 -8.20
N ALA A 170 -1.67 -10.40 -7.72
CA ALA A 170 -2.23 -9.66 -6.58
C ALA A 170 -3.47 -8.83 -6.95
N LEU A 171 -3.57 -8.38 -8.21
CA LEU A 171 -4.68 -7.54 -8.65
C LEU A 171 -6.04 -8.24 -8.50
N TYR A 172 -6.14 -9.52 -8.89
CA TYR A 172 -7.41 -10.26 -8.82
C TYR A 172 -7.92 -10.42 -7.38
N PRO A 173 -7.15 -10.92 -6.40
CA PRO A 173 -7.61 -11.01 -5.02
C PRO A 173 -7.86 -9.63 -4.40
N GLY A 174 -7.08 -8.59 -4.76
CA GLY A 174 -7.31 -7.23 -4.29
C GLY A 174 -8.66 -6.66 -4.75
N LEU A 175 -8.99 -6.81 -6.03
CA LEU A 175 -10.30 -6.39 -6.57
C LEU A 175 -11.44 -7.24 -6.03
N LEU A 176 -11.25 -8.55 -5.87
CA LEU A 176 -12.23 -9.43 -5.26
C LEU A 176 -12.54 -9.00 -3.82
N LEU A 177 -11.52 -8.72 -3.02
CA LEU A 177 -11.69 -8.25 -1.65
C LEU A 177 -12.41 -6.89 -1.60
N SER A 178 -12.06 -5.97 -2.49
CA SER A 178 -12.77 -4.69 -2.62
C SER A 178 -14.25 -4.90 -2.94
N ALA A 179 -14.57 -5.80 -3.88
CA ALA A 179 -15.93 -6.16 -4.23
C ALA A 179 -16.69 -6.79 -3.04
N LEU A 180 -16.04 -7.67 -2.28
CA LEU A 180 -16.61 -8.26 -1.06
C LEU A 180 -16.93 -7.20 0.00
N TYR A 181 -16.05 -6.22 0.18
CA TYR A 181 -16.34 -5.09 1.09
C TYR A 181 -17.55 -4.28 0.63
N LEU A 182 -17.67 -4.00 -0.67
CA LEU A 182 -18.83 -3.29 -1.22
C LEU A 182 -20.12 -4.10 -1.03
N ILE A 183 -20.09 -5.42 -1.27
CA ILE A 183 -21.23 -6.31 -1.05
C ILE A 183 -21.61 -6.35 0.44
N TYR A 184 -20.61 -6.46 1.33
CA TYR A 184 -20.84 -6.46 2.77
C TYR A 184 -21.47 -5.14 3.25
N ILE A 185 -20.90 -4.00 2.86
CA ILE A 185 -21.41 -2.67 3.25
C ILE A 185 -22.82 -2.48 2.70
N GLY A 186 -23.08 -2.85 1.44
CA GLY A 186 -24.41 -2.82 0.86
C GLY A 186 -25.40 -3.68 1.64
N GLY A 187 -25.10 -4.97 1.82
CA GLY A 187 -25.93 -5.90 2.56
C GLY A 187 -26.20 -5.47 4.00
N TYR A 188 -25.15 -5.01 4.71
CA TYR A 188 -25.27 -4.50 6.06
C TYR A 188 -26.16 -3.25 6.14
N SER A 189 -26.03 -2.33 5.18
CA SER A 189 -26.84 -1.11 5.10
C SER A 189 -28.32 -1.40 4.84
N PHE A 190 -28.63 -2.48 4.12
CA PHE A 190 -30.01 -2.94 3.93
C PHE A 190 -30.53 -3.67 5.17
N ALA A 191 -29.71 -4.51 5.82
CA ALA A 191 -30.12 -5.30 6.99
C ALA A 191 -30.28 -4.45 8.25
N VAL A 192 -29.45 -3.41 8.41
CA VAL A 192 -29.42 -2.53 9.60
C VAL A 192 -29.56 -1.06 9.16
N PRO A 193 -30.76 -0.61 8.74
CA PRO A 193 -30.97 0.77 8.29
C PRO A 193 -30.62 1.83 9.33
N ALA A 194 -30.68 1.48 10.62
CA ALA A 194 -30.30 2.38 11.72
C ALA A 194 -28.78 2.68 11.80
N ALA A 195 -27.93 1.93 11.07
CA ALA A 195 -26.49 2.14 11.04
C ALA A 195 -26.04 3.16 9.99
N VAL A 196 -26.92 3.51 9.07
CA VAL A 196 -26.67 4.44 7.96
C VAL A 196 -27.70 5.58 7.99
N PRO A 197 -27.32 6.77 7.51
CA PRO A 197 -28.28 7.86 7.42
C PRO A 197 -29.45 7.50 6.50
N SER A 198 -30.64 7.99 6.85
CA SER A 198 -31.81 7.88 5.98
C SER A 198 -31.49 8.55 4.64
N LEU A 199 -31.88 7.88 3.54
CA LEU A 199 -31.71 8.43 2.20
C LEU A 199 -32.39 9.80 2.11
N THR A 200 -31.61 10.86 2.17
CA THR A 200 -32.15 12.21 1.96
C THR A 200 -32.53 12.29 0.48
N ARG A 201 -33.82 12.37 0.21
CA ARG A 201 -34.34 12.69 -1.13
C ARG A 201 -33.94 14.13 -1.46
N THR A 202 -32.68 14.35 -1.79
CA THR A 202 -32.26 15.63 -2.36
C THR A 202 -32.92 15.74 -3.75
N THR A 203 -33.87 16.65 -3.86
CA THR A 203 -34.63 16.94 -5.07
C THR A 203 -33.79 17.52 -6.21
N THR A 204 -32.51 17.76 -6.00
CA THR A 204 -31.62 18.29 -7.04
C THR A 204 -31.31 17.19 -8.06
N THR A 205 -32.08 17.17 -9.15
CA THR A 205 -31.78 16.36 -10.32
C THR A 205 -30.62 17.00 -11.07
N MET A 206 -29.40 16.50 -10.86
CA MET A 206 -28.27 16.90 -11.69
C MET A 206 -28.50 16.39 -13.11
N GLY A 207 -28.30 17.25 -14.10
CA GLY A 207 -28.33 16.87 -15.51
C GLY A 207 -27.22 15.88 -15.85
N ALA A 208 -27.43 15.04 -16.86
CA ALA A 208 -26.44 14.05 -17.29
C ALA A 208 -25.08 14.68 -17.62
N THR A 209 -25.07 15.86 -18.24
CA THR A 209 -23.86 16.64 -18.58
C THR A 209 -23.07 17.05 -17.33
N GLN A 210 -23.75 17.42 -16.24
CA GLN A 210 -23.11 17.79 -14.98
C GLN A 210 -22.48 16.57 -14.31
N ILE A 211 -23.16 15.42 -14.32
CA ILE A 211 -22.63 14.16 -13.78
C ILE A 211 -21.39 13.74 -14.55
N ILE A 212 -21.41 13.78 -15.88
CA ILE A 212 -20.27 13.45 -16.73
C ILE A 212 -19.09 14.39 -16.41
N ALA A 213 -19.33 15.69 -16.30
CA ALA A 213 -18.27 16.66 -15.97
C ALA A 213 -17.62 16.39 -14.60
N ILE A 214 -18.41 15.99 -13.60
CA ILE A 214 -17.93 15.64 -12.26
C ILE A 214 -17.07 14.35 -12.32
N ILE A 215 -17.51 13.33 -13.06
CA ILE A 215 -16.76 12.08 -13.24
C ILE A 215 -15.42 12.33 -13.95
N VAL A 216 -15.46 13.10 -15.05
CA VAL A 216 -14.27 13.41 -15.84
C VAL A 216 -13.25 14.20 -15.04
N ARG A 217 -13.68 15.06 -14.15
CA ARG A 217 -12.77 15.87 -13.33
C ARG A 217 -12.30 15.16 -12.05
N GLY A 218 -13.15 14.37 -11.40
CA GLY A 218 -12.87 13.79 -10.09
C GLY A 218 -12.36 12.35 -10.16
N VAL A 219 -12.91 11.50 -11.03
CA VAL A 219 -12.61 10.06 -11.08
C VAL A 219 -11.63 9.71 -12.20
N LEU A 220 -11.86 10.26 -13.40
CA LEU A 220 -11.09 9.86 -14.58
C LEU A 220 -9.57 10.09 -14.44
N PRO A 221 -9.06 11.24 -13.92
CA PRO A 221 -7.63 11.49 -13.89
C PRO A 221 -6.84 10.48 -13.03
N PRO A 222 -7.21 10.20 -11.77
CA PRO A 222 -6.47 9.21 -10.97
C PRO A 222 -6.63 7.79 -11.51
N VAL A 223 -7.81 7.40 -11.97
CA VAL A 223 -8.05 6.07 -12.53
C VAL A 223 -7.29 5.88 -13.86
N ALA A 224 -7.25 6.89 -14.71
CA ALA A 224 -6.49 6.84 -15.96
C ALA A 224 -4.99 6.74 -15.71
N LEU A 225 -4.47 7.48 -14.72
CA LEU A 225 -3.06 7.41 -14.35
C LEU A 225 -2.68 6.00 -13.85
N ILE A 226 -3.47 5.43 -12.93
CA ILE A 226 -3.25 4.07 -12.43
C ILE A 226 -3.39 3.06 -13.56
N GLY A 227 -4.42 3.19 -14.38
CA GLY A 227 -4.66 2.33 -15.53
C GLY A 227 -3.50 2.36 -16.54
N MET A 228 -2.91 3.53 -16.77
CA MET A 228 -1.75 3.69 -17.65
C MET A 228 -0.51 3.01 -17.04
N VAL A 229 -0.22 3.27 -15.76
CA VAL A 229 0.91 2.67 -15.05
C VAL A 229 0.76 1.15 -14.99
N MET A 230 -0.38 0.64 -14.54
CA MET A 230 -0.62 -0.79 -14.43
C MET A 230 -0.73 -1.47 -15.79
N GLY A 231 -1.44 -0.83 -16.73
CA GLY A 231 -1.60 -1.36 -18.09
C GLY A 231 -0.27 -1.53 -18.80
N SER A 232 0.63 -0.56 -18.67
CA SER A 232 1.96 -0.62 -19.28
C SER A 232 2.84 -1.73 -18.71
N ILE A 233 2.76 -1.98 -17.39
CA ILE A 233 3.49 -3.08 -16.72
C ILE A 233 2.91 -4.43 -17.13
N LEU A 234 1.58 -4.59 -17.06
CA LEU A 234 0.91 -5.88 -17.33
C LEU A 234 1.02 -6.32 -18.79
N THR A 235 1.08 -5.37 -19.71
CA THR A 235 1.28 -5.65 -21.14
C THR A 235 2.74 -5.88 -21.51
N GLY A 236 3.69 -5.60 -20.61
CA GLY A 236 5.13 -5.74 -20.84
C GLY A 236 5.71 -4.71 -21.80
N PHE A 237 4.99 -3.62 -22.09
CA PHE A 237 5.46 -2.56 -23.00
C PHE A 237 6.64 -1.79 -22.42
N VAL A 238 6.69 -1.60 -21.11
CA VAL A 238 7.72 -0.86 -20.40
C VAL A 238 8.15 -1.59 -19.14
N THR A 239 9.35 -1.28 -18.69
CA THR A 239 9.86 -1.75 -17.40
C THR A 239 9.08 -1.09 -16.24
N ILE A 240 9.17 -1.68 -15.06
CA ILE A 240 8.51 -1.16 -13.87
C ILE A 240 9.02 0.23 -13.50
N THR A 241 10.33 0.46 -13.68
CA THR A 241 10.97 1.74 -13.40
C THR A 241 10.51 2.84 -14.37
N GLU A 242 10.38 2.51 -15.66
CA GLU A 242 9.84 3.42 -16.67
C GLU A 242 8.38 3.74 -16.39
N SER A 243 7.58 2.73 -16.04
CA SER A 243 6.18 2.91 -15.67
C SER A 243 6.02 3.79 -14.41
N ALA A 244 6.86 3.58 -13.40
CA ALA A 244 6.89 4.41 -12.20
C ALA A 244 7.28 5.86 -12.53
N SER A 245 8.20 6.07 -13.48
CA SER A 245 8.59 7.40 -13.97
C SER A 245 7.44 8.10 -14.67
N VAL A 246 6.69 7.39 -15.52
CA VAL A 246 5.47 7.89 -16.17
C VAL A 246 4.41 8.23 -15.11
N GLY A 247 4.25 7.38 -14.09
CA GLY A 247 3.37 7.63 -12.95
C GLY A 247 3.73 8.90 -12.18
N ALA A 248 5.00 9.09 -11.85
CA ALA A 248 5.50 10.29 -11.16
C ALA A 248 5.30 11.56 -12.01
N ALA A 249 5.64 11.51 -13.31
CA ALA A 249 5.41 12.61 -14.24
C ALA A 249 3.91 12.93 -14.40
N GLY A 250 3.07 11.90 -14.49
CA GLY A 250 1.61 12.05 -14.56
C GLY A 250 1.03 12.68 -13.28
N ALA A 251 1.55 12.33 -12.11
CA ALA A 251 1.15 12.96 -10.85
C ALA A 251 1.51 14.45 -10.81
N LEU A 252 2.70 14.83 -11.30
CA LEU A 252 3.10 16.23 -11.44
C LEU A 252 2.18 16.98 -12.42
N LEU A 253 1.85 16.39 -13.56
CA LEU A 253 0.94 16.97 -14.53
C LEU A 253 -0.46 17.17 -13.93
N LEU A 254 -0.97 16.19 -13.20
CA LEU A 254 -2.27 16.30 -12.53
C LEU A 254 -2.26 17.40 -11.47
N ALA A 255 -1.19 17.52 -10.69
CA ALA A 255 -1.03 18.61 -9.73
C ALA A 255 -0.95 19.98 -10.40
N ALA A 256 -0.26 20.07 -11.55
CA ALA A 256 -0.15 21.30 -12.35
C ALA A 256 -1.51 21.72 -12.91
N THR A 257 -2.27 20.80 -13.51
CA THR A 257 -3.62 21.10 -14.07
C THR A 257 -4.62 21.55 -13.01
N ARG A 258 -4.38 21.18 -11.74
CA ARG A 258 -5.19 21.59 -10.59
C ARG A 258 -4.68 22.86 -9.90
N GLY A 259 -3.60 23.46 -10.38
CA GLY A 259 -2.99 24.65 -9.78
C GLY A 259 -2.37 24.36 -8.39
N LYS A 260 -2.15 23.08 -8.05
CA LYS A 260 -1.57 22.66 -6.78
C LYS A 260 -0.06 22.40 -6.88
N LEU A 261 0.54 22.50 -8.07
CA LEU A 261 1.99 22.39 -8.26
C LEU A 261 2.65 23.72 -7.90
N THR A 262 2.79 23.97 -6.61
CA THR A 262 3.57 25.09 -6.06
C THR A 262 4.94 24.61 -5.63
N TRP A 263 5.94 25.51 -5.58
CA TRP A 263 7.28 25.15 -5.11
C TRP A 263 7.25 24.56 -3.70
N HIS A 264 6.42 25.12 -2.83
CA HIS A 264 6.21 24.62 -1.47
C HIS A 264 5.70 23.18 -1.46
N ASN A 265 4.61 22.88 -2.22
CA ASN A 265 4.05 21.53 -2.29
C ASN A 265 5.03 20.53 -2.90
N LEU A 266 5.81 20.95 -3.90
CA LEU A 266 6.83 20.10 -4.51
C LEU A 266 7.93 19.76 -3.51
N GLN A 267 8.48 20.77 -2.84
CA GLN A 267 9.54 20.59 -1.84
C GLN A 267 9.06 19.70 -0.67
N GLU A 268 7.84 19.92 -0.19
CA GLU A 268 7.27 19.12 0.88
C GLU A 268 7.00 17.66 0.44
N SER A 269 6.52 17.47 -0.80
CA SER A 269 6.34 16.14 -1.37
C SER A 269 7.66 15.40 -1.52
N LEU A 270 8.70 16.06 -2.00
CA LEU A 270 10.04 15.49 -2.10
C LEU A 270 10.60 15.11 -0.72
N HIS A 271 10.49 16.02 0.26
CA HIS A 271 10.97 15.78 1.61
C HIS A 271 10.24 14.59 2.27
N ARG A 272 8.92 14.57 2.20
CA ARG A 272 8.10 13.48 2.76
C ARG A 272 8.39 12.15 2.06
N SER A 273 8.52 12.17 0.74
CA SER A 273 8.90 10.96 -0.03
C SER A 273 10.29 10.46 0.38
N ALA A 274 11.28 11.36 0.50
CA ALA A 274 12.63 10.99 0.92
C ALA A 274 12.65 10.36 2.33
N MET A 275 11.88 10.91 3.27
CA MET A 275 11.73 10.34 4.61
C MET A 275 11.14 8.93 4.58
N MET A 276 10.04 8.72 3.83
CA MET A 276 9.41 7.41 3.67
C MET A 276 10.34 6.40 2.99
N ILE A 277 11.00 6.80 1.92
CA ILE A 277 11.96 5.98 1.18
C ILE A 277 13.11 5.58 2.10
N GLY A 278 13.68 6.53 2.84
CA GLY A 278 14.75 6.26 3.80
C GLY A 278 14.34 5.23 4.86
N MET A 279 13.13 5.34 5.40
CA MET A 279 12.60 4.38 6.36
C MET A 279 12.46 2.98 5.75
N ILE A 280 11.92 2.88 4.53
CA ILE A 280 11.70 1.61 3.82
C ILE A 280 13.04 0.94 3.50
N PHE A 281 14.00 1.67 2.92
CA PHE A 281 15.33 1.15 2.60
C PHE A 281 16.08 0.71 3.86
N PHE A 282 15.97 1.48 4.93
CA PHE A 282 16.60 1.13 6.21
C PHE A 282 16.02 -0.17 6.80
N LEU A 283 14.70 -0.34 6.72
CA LEU A 283 14.06 -1.59 7.13
C LEU A 283 14.53 -2.76 6.27
N PHE A 284 14.66 -2.56 4.96
CA PHE A 284 15.12 -3.60 4.03
C PHE A 284 16.56 -4.02 4.30
N VAL A 285 17.45 -3.05 4.57
CA VAL A 285 18.82 -3.33 4.98
C VAL A 285 18.86 -4.15 6.27
N GLY A 286 18.09 -3.76 7.29
CA GLY A 286 18.00 -4.50 8.55
C GLY A 286 17.52 -5.94 8.37
N ALA A 287 16.46 -6.10 7.55
CA ALA A 287 15.90 -7.42 7.23
C ALA A 287 16.90 -8.32 6.47
N THR A 288 17.64 -7.75 5.53
CA THR A 288 18.66 -8.47 4.74
C THR A 288 19.82 -8.93 5.63
N CYS A 289 20.31 -8.07 6.53
CA CYS A 289 21.32 -8.44 7.49
C CYS A 289 20.84 -9.56 8.43
N PHE A 290 19.61 -9.44 8.94
CA PHE A 290 19.01 -10.45 9.78
C PHE A 290 18.86 -11.80 9.05
N SER A 291 18.30 -11.80 7.85
CA SER A 291 18.10 -13.01 7.04
C SER A 291 19.43 -13.70 6.73
N TYR A 292 20.47 -12.93 6.46
CA TYR A 292 21.79 -13.48 6.19
C TYR A 292 22.36 -14.23 7.40
N VAL A 293 22.40 -13.58 8.57
CA VAL A 293 22.91 -14.20 9.79
C VAL A 293 22.07 -15.41 10.21
N PHE A 294 20.75 -15.30 10.08
CA PHE A 294 19.81 -16.39 10.37
C PHE A 294 20.10 -17.64 9.54
N ARG A 295 20.35 -17.47 8.23
CA ARG A 295 20.71 -18.58 7.34
C ARG A 295 22.05 -19.20 7.67
N VAL A 296 23.08 -18.38 7.89
CA VAL A 296 24.43 -18.87 8.22
C VAL A 296 24.44 -19.64 9.53
N LEU A 297 23.60 -19.26 10.49
CA LEU A 297 23.43 -19.97 11.76
C LEU A 297 22.56 -21.23 11.66
N GLY A 298 22.16 -21.66 10.46
CA GLY A 298 21.34 -22.87 10.24
C GLY A 298 19.85 -22.68 10.53
N GLY A 299 19.36 -21.45 10.49
CA GLY A 299 17.95 -21.13 10.74
C GLY A 299 16.99 -21.78 9.74
N ASP A 300 17.39 -21.93 8.48
CA ASP A 300 16.59 -22.60 7.45
C ASP A 300 16.42 -24.09 7.79
N ASP A 301 17.50 -24.78 8.23
CA ASP A 301 17.46 -26.19 8.61
C ASP A 301 16.60 -26.41 9.85
N LEU A 302 16.64 -25.48 10.80
CA LEU A 302 15.81 -25.52 12.00
C LEU A 302 14.32 -25.38 11.66
N ILE A 303 13.97 -24.50 10.73
CA ILE A 303 12.57 -24.35 10.27
C ILE A 303 12.12 -25.62 9.55
N LEU A 304 12.95 -26.18 8.66
CA LEU A 304 12.62 -27.43 7.96
C LEU A 304 12.41 -28.58 8.95
N ALA A 305 13.30 -28.73 9.94
CA ALA A 305 13.17 -29.77 10.97
C ALA A 305 11.91 -29.60 11.83
N LEU A 306 11.51 -28.34 12.13
CA LEU A 306 10.26 -28.08 12.87
C LEU A 306 9.03 -28.43 12.04
N VAL A 307 9.06 -28.12 10.74
CA VAL A 307 7.97 -28.44 9.81
C VAL A 307 7.84 -29.95 9.64
N ASP A 308 8.93 -30.66 9.40
CA ASP A 308 8.94 -32.10 9.21
C ASP A 308 8.47 -32.85 10.48
N ASN A 309 8.94 -32.41 11.65
CA ASN A 309 8.51 -32.98 12.93
C ASN A 309 7.05 -32.69 13.30
N SER A 310 6.47 -31.61 12.77
CA SER A 310 5.08 -31.24 13.04
C SER A 310 4.06 -32.15 12.34
N GLY A 311 4.49 -32.91 11.35
CA GLY A 311 3.60 -33.75 10.52
C GLY A 311 2.57 -32.97 9.69
N VAL A 312 2.76 -31.64 9.61
CA VAL A 312 1.84 -30.73 8.92
C VAL A 312 2.20 -30.75 7.43
N GLY A 313 1.28 -31.27 6.60
CA GLY A 313 1.44 -31.27 5.15
C GLY A 313 1.46 -29.85 4.57
N SER A 314 1.83 -29.70 3.27
CA SER A 314 1.99 -28.43 2.59
C SER A 314 0.79 -27.48 2.75
N TRP A 315 -0.42 -28.02 2.81
CA TRP A 315 -1.65 -27.24 3.06
C TRP A 315 -1.75 -26.72 4.50
N GLY A 316 -1.25 -27.48 5.47
CA GLY A 316 -1.24 -27.06 6.87
C GLY A 316 -0.24 -25.91 7.11
N ILE A 317 0.91 -25.93 6.43
CA ILE A 317 1.88 -24.82 6.47
C ILE A 317 1.25 -23.54 5.94
N LEU A 318 0.52 -23.60 4.80
CA LEU A 318 -0.20 -22.47 4.22
C LEU A 318 -1.32 -21.93 5.12
N LEU A 319 -1.89 -22.74 6.02
CA LEU A 319 -2.91 -22.29 6.97
C LEU A 319 -2.31 -21.65 8.24
N ILE A 320 -1.06 -21.95 8.56
CA ILE A 320 -0.35 -21.43 9.74
C ILE A 320 0.41 -20.14 9.39
N ALA A 321 0.88 -20.00 8.15
CA ALA A 321 1.57 -18.81 7.63
C ALA A 321 0.59 -17.65 7.36
#